data_db4902f9c500f54be3b6a1e600395b6c
#
_entry.id   db4902f9c500f54be3b6a1e600395b6c
#
_cell.length_a   1.000
_cell.length_b   1.000
_cell.length_c   1.000
_cell.angle_alpha   90.00
_cell.angle_beta   90.00
_cell.angle_gamma   90.00
#
_symmetry.space_group_name_H-M   'P 1'
#
loop_
_entity.id
_entity.type
_entity.pdbx_description
1 polymer ?
#
loop_
_entity_poly.entity_id
_entity_poly.type
_entity_poly.pdbx_seq_one_letter_code
_entity_poly.pdbx_strand_id
1 'polypeptide(L)'
;MIAKFNNIFYLIIYVVHFGMLAFYAAQLLVGTKKFMDKFAIDHTAAFMIRFLGAFFLAWILMALYIMFVRPNGVEGTWAFFNLIFITHLIVTITNYYSKNISKLGNTDKFTNEGIILSLIHIW
;
A
#
# COMPACT_ATOMS: atom_id res chain seq x y z
N MET A 1 -23.86 2.36 6.66
CA MET A 1 -22.48 2.00 6.26
C MET A 1 -22.39 0.56 5.76
N ILE A 2 -22.82 -0.46 6.50
CA ILE A 2 -22.72 -1.89 6.08
C ILE A 2 -23.35 -2.13 4.69
N ALA A 3 -24.53 -1.57 4.43
CA ALA A 3 -25.20 -1.72 3.12
C ALA A 3 -24.37 -1.20 1.93
N LYS A 4 -23.48 -0.23 2.16
CA LYS A 4 -22.55 0.28 1.13
C LYS A 4 -21.47 -0.71 0.72
N PHE A 5 -21.27 -1.79 1.50
CA PHE A 5 -20.25 -2.82 1.30
C PHE A 5 -20.82 -4.22 1.14
N ASN A 6 -22.12 -4.32 0.82
CA ASN A 6 -22.91 -5.56 0.70
C ASN A 6 -23.08 -6.31 2.03
N ASN A 7 -22.03 -6.44 2.85
CA ASN A 7 -22.11 -7.04 4.20
C ASN A 7 -20.96 -6.58 5.09
N ILE A 8 -21.03 -6.94 6.37
CA ILE A 8 -20.05 -6.56 7.39
C ILE A 8 -18.67 -7.14 7.13
N PHE A 9 -18.58 -8.33 6.55
CA PHE A 9 -17.30 -9.00 6.29
C PHE A 9 -16.46 -8.22 5.28
N TYR A 10 -17.07 -7.78 4.17
CA TYR A 10 -16.39 -6.94 3.17
C TYR A 10 -16.00 -5.57 3.72
N LEU A 11 -16.83 -4.99 4.60
CA LEU A 11 -16.46 -3.75 5.28
C LEU A 11 -15.22 -3.92 6.16
N ILE A 12 -15.13 -5.02 6.92
CA ILE A 12 -13.96 -5.31 7.77
C ILE A 12 -12.70 -5.47 6.90
N ILE A 13 -12.78 -6.28 5.84
CA ILE A 13 -11.64 -6.46 4.91
C ILE A 13 -11.19 -5.11 4.35
N TYR A 14 -12.14 -4.28 3.92
CA TYR A 14 -11.86 -2.95 3.39
C TYR A 14 -11.11 -2.06 4.40
N VAL A 15 -11.62 -1.98 5.64
CA VAL A 15 -11.01 -1.16 6.70
C VAL A 15 -9.61 -1.66 7.06
N VAL A 16 -9.43 -2.98 7.18
CA VAL A 16 -8.12 -3.56 7.48
C VAL A 16 -7.14 -3.28 6.34
N HIS A 17 -7.53 -3.54 5.09
CA HIS A 17 -6.69 -3.33 3.91
C HIS A 17 -6.21 -1.87 3.82
N PHE A 18 -7.14 -0.92 3.79
CA PHE A 18 -6.78 0.49 3.66
C PHE A 18 -6.17 1.08 4.94
N GLY A 19 -6.47 0.52 6.11
CA GLY A 19 -5.81 0.87 7.37
C GLY A 19 -4.33 0.49 7.37
N MET A 20 -3.98 -0.69 6.89
CA MET A 20 -2.58 -1.11 6.73
C MET A 20 -1.85 -0.23 5.70
N LEU A 21 -2.49 0.08 4.59
CA LEU A 21 -1.93 0.97 3.56
C LEU A 21 -1.71 2.39 4.11
N ALA A 22 -2.64 2.91 4.93
CA ALA A 22 -2.53 4.21 5.59
C ALA A 22 -1.35 4.25 6.57
N PHE A 23 -1.17 3.18 7.35
CA PHE A 23 -0.02 3.05 8.24
C PHE A 23 1.30 3.09 7.47
N TYR A 24 1.36 2.39 6.33
CA TYR A 24 2.56 2.39 5.48
C TYR A 24 2.81 3.76 4.84
N ALA A 25 1.77 4.42 4.33
CA ALA A 25 1.86 5.77 3.80
C ALA A 25 2.38 6.77 4.84
N ALA A 26 1.92 6.66 6.09
CA ALA A 26 2.40 7.51 7.18
C ALA A 26 3.90 7.30 7.47
N GLN A 27 4.39 6.05 7.41
CA GLN A 27 5.83 5.77 7.54
C GLN A 27 6.63 6.40 6.40
N LEU A 28 6.15 6.34 5.16
CA LEU A 28 6.85 6.89 4.00
C LEU A 28 6.85 8.43 3.97
N LEU A 29 5.76 9.07 4.38
CA LEU A 29 5.58 10.52 4.27
C LEU A 29 6.07 11.27 5.51
N VAL A 30 5.69 10.80 6.69
CA VAL A 30 5.97 11.48 7.98
C VAL A 30 7.18 10.86 8.65
N GLY A 31 7.22 9.53 8.69
CA GLY A 31 8.30 8.76 9.30
C GLY A 31 9.46 8.43 8.34
N THR A 32 9.63 9.16 7.25
CA THR A 32 10.57 8.86 6.15
C THR A 32 11.98 8.51 6.65
N LYS A 33 12.55 9.34 7.53
CA LYS A 33 13.88 9.11 8.08
C LYS A 33 13.97 7.78 8.82
N LYS A 34 13.00 7.54 9.71
CA LYS A 34 12.91 6.31 10.51
C LYS A 34 12.77 5.06 9.64
N PHE A 35 11.98 5.17 8.58
CA PHE A 35 11.80 4.12 7.58
C PHE A 35 13.12 3.80 6.86
N MET A 36 13.86 4.83 6.42
CA MET A 36 15.15 4.66 5.75
C MET A 36 16.19 4.05 6.69
N ASP A 37 16.27 4.52 7.94
CA ASP A 37 17.21 3.99 8.95
C ASP A 37 16.91 2.49 9.24
N LYS A 38 15.64 2.11 9.27
CA LYS A 38 15.20 0.71 9.47
C LYS A 38 15.78 -0.24 8.40
N PHE A 39 15.81 0.21 7.15
CA PHE A 39 16.26 -0.60 6.02
C PHE A 39 17.67 -0.25 5.54
N ALA A 40 18.40 0.60 6.26
CA ALA A 40 19.71 1.14 5.89
C ALA A 40 19.73 1.76 4.48
N ILE A 41 18.66 2.47 4.13
CA ILE A 41 18.53 3.18 2.86
C ILE A 41 19.23 4.54 2.99
N ASP A 42 20.01 4.91 1.98
CA ASP A 42 20.66 6.22 1.93
C ASP A 42 19.63 7.36 1.93
N HIS A 43 19.90 8.39 2.72
CA HIS A 43 18.99 9.52 2.90
C HIS A 43 18.74 10.35 1.63
N THR A 44 19.57 10.21 0.61
CA THR A 44 19.33 10.81 -0.72
C THR A 44 18.10 10.26 -1.41
N ALA A 45 17.66 9.03 -1.03
CA ALA A 45 16.43 8.43 -1.52
C ALA A 45 15.13 9.01 -0.90
N ALA A 46 15.23 9.93 0.06
CA ALA A 46 14.06 10.45 0.79
C ALA A 46 12.98 11.03 -0.13
N PHE A 47 13.37 11.70 -1.22
CA PHE A 47 12.43 12.22 -2.20
C PHE A 47 11.59 11.11 -2.85
N MET A 48 12.24 10.04 -3.31
CA MET A 48 11.56 8.91 -3.96
C MET A 48 10.65 8.15 -3.00
N ILE A 49 11.06 8.02 -1.74
CA ILE A 49 10.26 7.37 -0.70
C ILE A 49 9.00 8.18 -0.41
N ARG A 50 9.11 9.50 -0.27
CA ARG A 50 7.96 10.39 -0.09
C ARG A 50 7.05 10.41 -1.32
N PHE A 51 7.63 10.40 -2.52
CA PHE A 51 6.89 10.31 -3.77
C PHE A 51 6.03 9.04 -3.83
N LEU A 52 6.60 7.88 -3.47
CA LEU A 52 5.84 6.64 -3.33
C LEU A 52 4.73 6.76 -2.29
N GLY A 53 5.02 7.35 -1.13
CA GLY A 53 4.04 7.60 -0.07
C GLY A 53 2.86 8.46 -0.53
N ALA A 54 3.09 9.42 -1.44
CA ALA A 54 2.04 10.25 -2.00
C ALA A 54 1.04 9.46 -2.86
N PHE A 55 1.48 8.45 -3.62
CA PHE A 55 0.57 7.54 -4.33
C PHE A 55 -0.31 6.74 -3.37
N PHE A 56 0.28 6.21 -2.31
CA PHE A 56 -0.50 5.50 -1.28
C PHE A 56 -1.52 6.41 -0.61
N LEU A 57 -1.15 7.65 -0.31
CA LEU A 57 -2.07 8.62 0.24
C LEU A 57 -3.24 8.90 -0.71
N ALA A 58 -3.00 9.03 -2.01
CA ALA A 58 -4.06 9.23 -3.00
C ALA A 58 -5.07 8.06 -3.02
N TRP A 59 -4.60 6.82 -2.93
CA TRP A 59 -5.47 5.64 -2.85
C TRP A 59 -6.29 5.62 -1.56
N ILE A 60 -5.69 6.00 -0.44
CA ILE A 60 -6.38 6.11 0.86
C ILE A 60 -7.47 7.18 0.80
N LEU A 61 -7.18 8.34 0.22
CA LEU A 61 -8.18 9.39 0.06
C LEU A 61 -9.35 8.94 -0.81
N MET A 62 -9.09 8.19 -1.90
CA MET A 62 -10.14 7.58 -2.71
C MET A 62 -10.94 6.54 -1.91
N ALA A 63 -10.28 5.73 -1.10
CA ALA A 63 -10.97 4.77 -0.23
C ALA A 63 -11.87 5.48 0.79
N LEU A 64 -11.40 6.54 1.43
CA LEU A 64 -12.21 7.34 2.34
C LEU A 64 -13.41 7.99 1.62
N TYR A 65 -13.20 8.49 0.40
CA TYR A 65 -14.27 9.02 -0.42
C TYR A 65 -15.34 7.97 -0.72
N ILE A 66 -14.94 6.75 -1.11
CA ILE A 66 -15.87 5.62 -1.35
C ILE A 66 -16.64 5.29 -0.08
N MET A 67 -15.98 5.24 1.07
CA MET A 67 -16.60 4.85 2.34
C MET A 67 -17.58 5.90 2.85
N PHE A 68 -17.20 7.16 2.86
CA PHE A 68 -17.94 8.20 3.57
C PHE A 68 -18.81 9.07 2.65
N VAL A 69 -18.34 9.39 1.45
CA VAL A 69 -18.95 10.38 0.57
C VAL A 69 -19.88 9.74 -0.46
N ARG A 70 -19.44 8.66 -1.13
CA ARG A 70 -20.27 8.02 -2.15
C ARG A 70 -21.57 7.44 -1.59
N PRO A 71 -22.74 7.77 -2.16
CA PRO A 71 -24.02 7.20 -1.72
C PRO A 71 -24.05 5.67 -1.85
N ASN A 72 -23.54 5.15 -2.99
CA ASN A 72 -23.58 3.72 -3.34
C ASN A 72 -22.33 2.95 -2.88
N GLY A 73 -21.44 3.58 -2.10
CA GLY A 73 -20.24 2.92 -1.56
C GLY A 73 -19.38 2.27 -2.64
N VAL A 74 -19.16 0.96 -2.54
CA VAL A 74 -18.30 0.20 -3.45
C VAL A 74 -18.93 -0.17 -4.79
N GLU A 75 -20.24 0.02 -4.96
CA GLU A 75 -20.93 -0.29 -6.21
C GLU A 75 -20.31 0.52 -7.38
N GLY A 76 -20.02 -0.14 -8.48
CA GLY A 76 -19.42 0.47 -9.67
C GLY A 76 -17.98 0.97 -9.50
N THR A 77 -17.26 0.57 -8.45
CA THR A 77 -15.84 0.97 -8.21
C THR A 77 -14.84 -0.12 -8.52
N TRP A 78 -15.25 -1.17 -9.23
CA TRP A 78 -14.40 -2.31 -9.55
C TRP A 78 -13.07 -1.91 -10.23
N ALA A 79 -13.07 -0.87 -11.06
CA ALA A 79 -11.86 -0.38 -11.72
C ALA A 79 -10.80 0.10 -10.71
N PHE A 80 -11.22 0.76 -9.63
CA PHE A 80 -10.32 1.17 -8.55
C PHE A 80 -9.71 -0.04 -7.84
N PHE A 81 -10.53 -1.04 -7.51
CA PHE A 81 -10.04 -2.26 -6.86
C PHE A 81 -9.12 -3.07 -7.77
N ASN A 82 -9.42 -3.15 -9.05
CA ASN A 82 -8.54 -3.80 -10.03
C ASN A 82 -7.20 -3.06 -10.14
N LEU A 83 -7.20 -1.74 -10.12
CA LEU A 83 -5.95 -0.98 -10.09
C LEU A 83 -5.11 -1.30 -8.86
N ILE A 84 -5.72 -1.34 -7.67
CA ILE A 84 -5.06 -1.71 -6.42
C ILE A 84 -4.49 -3.13 -6.52
N PHE A 85 -5.29 -4.10 -6.98
CA PHE A 85 -4.86 -5.49 -7.17
C PHE A 85 -3.66 -5.59 -8.12
N ILE A 86 -3.75 -5.00 -9.31
CA ILE A 86 -2.67 -5.05 -10.32
C ILE A 86 -1.41 -4.40 -9.78
N THR A 87 -1.53 -3.28 -9.06
CA THR A 87 -0.38 -2.62 -8.46
C THR A 87 0.30 -3.52 -7.43
N HIS A 88 -0.45 -4.14 -6.53
CA HIS A 88 0.15 -5.02 -5.53
C HIS A 88 0.76 -6.28 -6.14
N LEU A 89 0.16 -6.82 -7.20
CA LEU A 89 0.74 -7.92 -7.95
C LEU A 89 2.10 -7.53 -8.56
N ILE A 90 2.17 -6.38 -9.23
CA ILE A 90 3.42 -5.88 -9.82
C ILE A 90 4.45 -5.59 -8.74
N VAL A 91 4.05 -4.96 -7.63
CA VAL A 91 4.94 -4.67 -6.48
C VAL A 91 5.50 -5.97 -5.89
N THR A 92 4.68 -7.01 -5.76
CA THR A 92 5.13 -8.33 -5.27
C THR A 92 6.20 -8.91 -6.18
N ILE A 93 5.95 -8.93 -7.49
CA ILE A 93 6.90 -9.44 -8.50
C ILE A 93 8.20 -8.62 -8.46
N THR A 94 8.08 -7.30 -8.41
CA THR A 94 9.24 -6.38 -8.38
C THR A 94 10.07 -6.57 -7.11
N ASN A 95 9.43 -6.69 -5.96
CA ASN A 95 10.12 -6.93 -4.68
C ASN A 95 10.83 -8.28 -4.67
N TYR A 96 10.17 -9.33 -5.20
CA TYR A 96 10.79 -10.65 -5.33
C TYR A 96 12.00 -10.62 -6.24
N TYR A 97 11.88 -9.99 -7.42
CA TYR A 97 12.96 -9.82 -8.37
C TYR A 97 14.14 -9.04 -7.78
N SER A 98 13.86 -7.89 -7.15
CA SER A 98 14.87 -7.02 -6.56
C SER A 98 15.63 -7.70 -5.42
N LYS A 99 14.93 -8.52 -4.62
CA LYS A 99 15.55 -9.20 -3.49
C LYS A 99 16.38 -10.42 -3.91
N ASN A 100 15.85 -11.25 -4.80
CA ASN A 100 16.40 -12.58 -5.04
C ASN A 100 17.25 -12.68 -6.32
N ILE A 101 16.99 -11.80 -7.30
CA ILE A 101 17.62 -11.87 -8.63
C ILE A 101 18.59 -10.71 -8.84
N SER A 102 18.09 -9.48 -8.89
CA SER A 102 18.92 -8.31 -9.19
C SER A 102 19.90 -7.95 -8.07
N LYS A 103 19.41 -7.98 -6.84
CA LYS A 103 20.14 -7.53 -5.62
C LYS A 103 20.63 -6.08 -5.67
N LEU A 104 20.34 -5.35 -6.73
CA LEU A 104 20.72 -3.95 -6.88
C LEU A 104 20.00 -3.09 -5.84
N GLY A 105 20.75 -2.34 -5.05
CA GLY A 105 20.22 -1.48 -3.99
C GLY A 105 19.77 -2.23 -2.73
N ASN A 106 19.95 -3.55 -2.66
CA ASN A 106 19.70 -4.31 -1.44
C ASN A 106 20.73 -3.96 -0.36
N THR A 107 20.24 -3.82 0.86
CA THR A 107 21.06 -3.69 2.06
C THR A 107 20.96 -4.95 2.91
N ASP A 108 21.87 -5.13 3.85
CA ASP A 108 21.83 -6.28 4.78
C ASP A 108 20.56 -6.33 5.64
N LYS A 109 19.86 -5.18 5.77
CA LYS A 109 18.60 -5.06 6.48
C LYS A 109 17.35 -5.27 5.59
N PHE A 110 17.54 -5.58 4.31
CA PHE A 110 16.42 -5.78 3.38
C PHE A 110 15.72 -7.12 3.65
N THR A 111 14.55 -7.05 4.26
CA THR A 111 13.75 -8.21 4.68
C THR A 111 12.73 -8.64 3.64
N ASN A 112 11.97 -9.71 3.92
CA ASN A 112 10.80 -10.12 3.12
C ASN A 112 9.55 -9.25 3.38
N GLU A 113 9.64 -8.24 4.23
CA GLU A 113 8.50 -7.41 4.66
C GLU A 113 7.73 -6.84 3.46
N GLY A 114 8.43 -6.29 2.48
CA GLY A 114 7.79 -5.72 1.28
C GLY A 114 7.04 -6.77 0.44
N ILE A 115 7.59 -8.00 0.33
CA ILE A 115 6.94 -9.11 -0.38
C ILE A 115 5.69 -9.55 0.38
N ILE A 116 5.82 -9.76 1.70
CA ILE A 116 4.71 -10.22 2.54
C ILE A 116 3.57 -9.20 2.55
N LEU A 117 3.89 -7.91 2.74
CA LEU A 117 2.88 -6.85 2.76
C LEU A 117 2.17 -6.71 1.42
N SER A 118 2.90 -6.79 0.29
CA SER A 118 2.25 -6.72 -1.02
C SER A 118 1.37 -7.94 -1.29
N LEU A 119 1.75 -9.14 -0.84
CA LEU A 119 0.91 -10.34 -0.93
C LEU A 119 -0.38 -10.21 -0.11
N ILE A 120 -0.31 -9.68 1.10
CA ILE A 120 -1.49 -9.47 1.96
C ILE A 120 -2.50 -8.52 1.28
N HIS A 121 -2.03 -7.56 0.48
CA HIS A 121 -2.89 -6.60 -0.21
C HIS A 121 -3.45 -7.08 -1.56
N ILE A 122 -3.12 -8.30 -1.99
CA ILE A 122 -3.68 -8.90 -3.21
C ILE A 122 -5.12 -9.45 -3.00
N TRP A 123 -5.56 -9.64 -1.75
CA TRP A 123 -6.88 -10.21 -1.39
C TRP A 123 -8.00 -9.21 -1.29
#